data_95e56fc1272536962770211ff0291cc3
#
_entry.id   95e56fc1272536962770211ff0291cc3
#
_cell.length_a   1.000
_cell.length_b   1.000
_cell.length_c   1.000
_cell.angle_alpha   90.00
_cell.angle_beta   90.00
_cell.angle_gamma   90.00
#
_symmetry.space_group_name_H-M   'P 1'
#
loop_
_entity.id
_entity.type
_entity.pdbx_description
1 polymer ?
#
loop_
_entity_poly.entity_id
_entity_poly.type
_entity_poly.pdbx_seq_one_letter_code
_entity_poly.pdbx_strand_id
1 'polypeptide(L)' 'MSYTLVSESEADLKNKKISISSPIGRGLMGKKVGEIVDISVPSGVIKFKILDITIWVHIQYLAK' A
#
# COMPACT_ATOMS: atom_id res chain seq x y z
N MET A 1 -4.07 6.80 8.17
CA MET A 1 -3.49 5.52 8.61
C MET A 1 -2.34 5.12 7.70
N SER A 2 -1.30 4.59 8.29
CA SER A 2 -0.12 4.16 7.54
C SER A 2 -0.06 2.64 7.49
N TYR A 3 0.38 2.13 6.34
CA TYR A 3 0.55 0.70 6.11
C TYR A 3 1.94 0.45 5.55
N THR A 4 2.39 -0.79 5.63
CA THR A 4 3.68 -1.21 5.06
C THR A 4 3.44 -2.37 4.12
N LEU A 5 4.00 -2.29 2.91
CA LEU A 5 3.97 -3.40 1.97
C LEU A 5 5.10 -4.36 2.30
N VAL A 6 4.78 -5.61 2.51
CA VAL A 6 5.74 -6.65 2.88
C VAL A 6 5.53 -7.89 2.03
N SER A 7 6.46 -8.83 2.13
CA SER A 7 6.27 -10.12 1.46
C SER A 7 5.07 -10.85 2.01
N GLU A 8 4.50 -11.75 1.24
CA GLU A 8 3.29 -12.47 1.63
C GLU A 8 3.44 -13.19 2.96
N SER A 9 4.61 -13.75 3.23
CA SER A 9 4.86 -14.47 4.47
C SER A 9 4.87 -13.57 5.71
N GLU A 10 5.04 -12.26 5.53
CA GLU A 10 5.09 -11.31 6.62
C GLU A 10 3.83 -10.45 6.71
N ALA A 11 2.87 -10.65 5.83
CA ALA A 11 1.64 -9.87 5.82
C ALA A 11 0.83 -10.09 7.10
N ASP A 12 0.35 -9.01 7.69
CA ASP A 12 -0.45 -9.05 8.90
C ASP A 12 -1.26 -7.75 9.00
N LEU A 13 -2.55 -7.86 8.74
CA LEU A 13 -3.44 -6.69 8.77
C LEU A 13 -3.57 -6.08 10.15
N LYS A 14 -3.42 -6.86 11.22
CA LYS A 14 -3.44 -6.33 12.57
C LYS A 14 -2.30 -5.34 12.79
N ASN A 15 -1.15 -5.61 12.20
CA ASN A 15 0.01 -4.75 12.30
C ASN A 15 0.14 -3.84 11.08
N LYS A 16 -0.92 -3.70 10.30
CA LYS A 16 -0.99 -2.84 9.12
C LYS A 16 0.08 -3.17 8.09
N LYS A 17 0.36 -4.46 7.93
CA LYS A 17 1.29 -4.96 6.92
C LYS A 17 0.51 -5.64 5.81
N ILE A 18 0.64 -5.10 4.61
CA ILE A 18 -0.10 -5.57 3.44
C ILE A 18 0.83 -6.34 2.52
N SER A 19 0.36 -7.50 2.05
CA SER A 19 1.13 -8.31 1.12
C SER A 19 1.33 -7.59 -0.22
N ILE A 20 2.55 -7.65 -0.76
CA ILE A 20 2.84 -7.12 -2.10
C ILE A 20 2.09 -7.88 -3.19
N SER A 21 1.62 -9.09 -2.91
CA SER A 21 0.83 -9.86 -3.86
C SER A 21 -0.66 -9.57 -3.78
N SER A 22 -1.12 -8.75 -2.82
CA SER A 22 -2.51 -8.34 -2.74
C SER A 22 -2.85 -7.35 -3.87
N PRO A 23 -4.14 -7.18 -4.21
CA PRO A 23 -4.53 -6.19 -5.24
C PRO A 23 -4.03 -4.78 -4.90
N ILE A 24 -4.08 -4.39 -3.63
CA ILE A 24 -3.57 -3.08 -3.19
C ILE A 24 -2.06 -3.02 -3.37
N GLY A 25 -1.35 -4.05 -2.92
CA GLY A 25 0.10 -4.11 -3.05
C GLY A 25 0.55 -4.05 -4.50
N ARG A 26 -0.11 -4.79 -5.38
CA ARG A 26 0.22 -4.78 -6.82
C ARG A 26 0.06 -3.39 -7.43
N GLY A 27 -0.98 -2.68 -7.05
CA GLY A 27 -1.22 -1.34 -7.57
C GLY A 27 -0.20 -0.32 -7.09
N LEU A 28 0.45 -0.59 -5.97
CA LEU A 28 1.43 0.33 -5.38
C LEU A 28 2.87 0.00 -5.76
N MET A 29 3.13 -1.19 -6.27
CA MET A 29 4.48 -1.56 -6.69
C MET A 29 4.95 -0.75 -7.88
N GLY A 30 6.23 -0.40 -7.87
CA GLY A 30 6.82 0.40 -8.95
C GLY A 30 6.56 1.89 -8.84
N LYS A 31 5.89 2.34 -7.79
CA LYS A 31 5.61 3.75 -7.57
C LYS A 31 6.74 4.43 -6.82
N LYS A 32 6.79 5.76 -6.91
CA LYS A 32 7.87 6.55 -6.32
C LYS A 32 7.42 7.22 -5.04
N VAL A 33 8.38 7.54 -4.17
CA VAL A 33 8.12 8.31 -2.95
C VAL A 33 7.42 9.62 -3.29
N GLY A 34 6.37 9.94 -2.53
CA GLY A 34 5.58 11.14 -2.73
C GLY A 34 4.47 11.00 -3.77
N GLU A 35 4.43 9.89 -4.50
CA GLU A 35 3.40 9.66 -5.51
C GLU A 35 2.08 9.26 -4.86
N ILE A 36 0.98 9.77 -5.40
CA ILE A 36 -0.37 9.39 -4.96
C ILE A 36 -0.94 8.42 -5.98
N VAL A 37 -1.43 7.29 -5.51
CA VAL A 37 -1.90 6.19 -6.36
C VAL A 37 -3.37 5.90 -6.05
N ASP A 38 -4.18 5.79 -7.09
CA ASP A 38 -5.57 5.39 -6.98
C ASP A 38 -5.69 3.89 -7.18
N ILE A 39 -6.26 3.20 -6.20
CA ILE A 39 -6.46 1.76 -6.25
C ILE A 39 -7.95 1.47 -6.35
N SER A 40 -8.34 0.76 -7.40
CA SER A 40 -9.73 0.36 -7.59
C SER A 40 -10.01 -0.90 -6.79
N VAL A 41 -11.03 -0.83 -5.94
CA VAL A 41 -11.50 -1.97 -5.14
C VAL A 41 -13.01 -2.11 -5.31
N PRO A 42 -13.63 -3.24 -4.93
CA PRO A 42 -15.07 -3.42 -5.12
C PRO A 42 -15.93 -2.33 -4.50
N SER A 43 -15.48 -1.73 -3.40
CA SER A 43 -16.24 -0.66 -2.71
C SER A 43 -15.99 0.74 -3.29
N GLY A 44 -15.13 0.86 -4.31
CA GLY A 44 -14.82 2.15 -4.92
C GLY A 44 -13.34 2.33 -5.17
N VAL A 45 -12.89 3.58 -5.15
CA VAL A 45 -11.48 3.91 -5.35
C VAL A 45 -10.88 4.41 -4.04
N ILE A 46 -9.72 3.86 -3.68
CA ILE A 46 -8.99 4.26 -2.48
C ILE A 46 -7.67 4.90 -2.93
N LYS A 47 -7.30 5.99 -2.27
CA LYS A 47 -6.04 6.69 -2.58
C LYS A 47 -4.99 6.40 -1.50
N PHE A 48 -3.78 6.12 -1.95
CA PHE A 48 -2.62 5.95 -1.08
C PHE A 48 -1.49 6.86 -1.53
N LYS A 49 -0.70 7.32 -0.57
CA LYS A 49 0.50 8.09 -0.83
C LYS A 49 1.72 7.27 -0.43
N ILE A 50 2.74 7.24 -1.27
CA ILE A 50 3.99 6.56 -0.96
C ILE A 50 4.79 7.47 -0.03
N LEU A 51 4.97 7.04 1.21
CA LEU A 51 5.68 7.83 2.22
C LEU A 51 7.18 7.63 2.14
N ASP A 52 7.63 6.39 2.00
CA ASP A 52 9.03 6.06 2.00
C ASP A 52 9.24 4.69 1.38
N ILE A 53 10.40 4.49 0.78
CA ILE A 53 10.79 3.20 0.22
C ILE A 53 12.18 2.87 0.77
N THR A 54 12.23 1.89 1.65
CA THR A 54 13.47 1.34 2.18
C THR A 54 13.52 -0.13 1.77
N ILE A 55 13.65 -1.05 2.72
CA ILE A 55 13.46 -2.49 2.44
C ILE A 55 11.99 -2.74 2.08
N TRP A 56 11.08 -2.07 2.78
CA TRP A 56 9.65 -2.15 2.56
C TRP A 56 9.08 -0.82 2.08
N VAL A 57 7.98 -0.87 1.35
CA VAL A 57 7.28 0.34 0.90
C VAL A 57 6.29 0.77 1.98
N HIS A 58 6.47 1.98 2.48
CA HIS A 58 5.56 2.57 3.47
C HIS A 58 4.57 3.48 2.78
N ILE A 59 3.29 3.28 3.06
CA ILE A 59 2.21 4.00 2.39
C ILE A 59 1.26 4.61 3.42
N GLN A 60 0.54 5.65 3.01
CA GLN A 60 -0.47 6.29 3.83
C GLN A 60 -1.82 6.20 3.13
N TYR A 61 -2.83 5.73 3.86
CA TYR A 61 -4.20 5.72 3.35
C TYR A 61 -4.74 7.14 3.35
N LEU A 62 -5.20 7.59 2.19
CA LEU A 62 -5.87 8.86 2.02
C LEU A 62 -7.37 8.62 1.89
N ALA A 63 -8.17 9.63 2.14
CA ALA A 63 -9.61 9.51 1.99
C ALA A 63 -9.99 9.14 0.55
N LYS A 64 -11.11 8.45 0.42
CA LYS A 64 -11.66 8.15 -0.90
C LYS A 64 -11.97 9.43 -1.66
#